data_2c5c9149bb230380586560f718c0b8b4
#
_entry.id   2c5c9149bb230380586560f718c0b8b4
#
_cell.length_a   1.000
_cell.length_b   1.000
_cell.length_c   1.000
_cell.angle_alpha   90.00
_cell.angle_beta   90.00
_cell.angle_gamma   90.00
#
_symmetry.space_group_name_H-M   'P 1'
#
loop_
_entity.id
_entity.type
_entity.pdbx_description
1 polymer ?
#
loop_
_entity_poly.entity_id
_entity_poly.type
_entity_poly.pdbx_seq_one_letter_code
_entity_poly.pdbx_strand_id
1 'polypeptide(L)'
;MQLVIVESPAKAKTIEKYLGKDYKVLASYGHVRDLPPKDGSVRPDEGFEMDWEVYADKRNRDQVKAIADAAKKADRLILATDPDREGEAISWHVLELLKNRKAVPGDVERVTFNAITKQAVTDAMAHPRQLDKDLIEAYLARRALDYLFGFTLSPVLWRKLPGGRGRPRSGLYRAGAGAPSHR
;
A
#
# COMPACT_ATOMS: atom_id res chain seq x y z
N MET A 1 14.64 -9.05 17.03
CA MET A 1 14.68 -8.92 15.54
C MET A 1 13.82 -7.75 15.13
N GLN A 2 14.32 -6.86 14.27
CA GLN A 2 13.56 -5.72 13.74
C GLN A 2 13.02 -6.06 12.35
N LEU A 3 11.76 -5.78 12.09
CA LEU A 3 11.12 -6.01 10.79
C LEU A 3 11.04 -4.70 10.02
N VAL A 4 11.57 -4.68 8.81
CA VAL A 4 11.51 -3.54 7.89
C VAL A 4 10.62 -3.89 6.71
N ILE A 5 9.65 -3.04 6.39
CA ILE A 5 8.77 -3.21 5.22
C ILE A 5 9.09 -2.13 4.20
N VAL A 6 9.32 -2.57 2.98
CA VAL A 6 9.52 -1.72 1.79
C VAL A 6 8.51 -2.09 0.70
N GLU A 7 8.39 -1.30 -0.36
CA GLU A 7 7.40 -1.58 -1.41
C GLU A 7 7.87 -2.62 -2.44
N SER A 8 9.18 -2.76 -2.69
CA SER A 8 9.67 -3.64 -3.76
C SER A 8 10.75 -4.63 -3.28
N PRO A 9 10.81 -5.84 -3.89
CA PRO A 9 11.80 -6.85 -3.51
C PRO A 9 13.25 -6.44 -3.84
N ALA A 10 13.45 -5.60 -4.85
CA ALA A 10 14.77 -5.07 -5.18
C ALA A 10 15.30 -4.18 -4.05
N LYS A 11 14.47 -3.28 -3.53
CA LYS A 11 14.79 -2.46 -2.35
C LYS A 11 15.02 -3.32 -1.11
N ALA A 12 14.18 -4.33 -0.88
CA ALA A 12 14.33 -5.22 0.26
C ALA A 12 15.71 -5.87 0.30
N LYS A 13 16.14 -6.46 -0.81
CA LYS A 13 17.45 -7.12 -0.91
C LYS A 13 18.62 -6.17 -0.66
N THR A 14 18.54 -4.94 -1.19
CA THR A 14 19.60 -3.95 -1.04
C THR A 14 19.68 -3.42 0.40
N ILE A 15 18.53 -3.08 0.99
CA ILE A 15 18.44 -2.51 2.34
C ILE A 15 18.84 -3.56 3.38
N GLU A 16 18.41 -4.81 3.24
CA GLU A 16 18.80 -5.89 4.14
C GLU A 16 20.31 -6.08 4.18
N LYS A 17 20.99 -5.98 3.02
CA LYS A 17 22.45 -6.02 2.94
C LYS A 17 23.13 -4.86 3.71
N TYR A 18 22.49 -3.68 3.75
CA TYR A 18 23.04 -2.52 4.45
C TYR A 18 22.83 -2.57 5.96
N LEU A 19 21.67 -3.08 6.40
CA LEU A 19 21.27 -3.10 7.82
C LEU A 19 21.85 -4.28 8.62
N GLY A 20 22.15 -5.41 7.95
CA GLY A 20 22.75 -6.57 8.58
C GLY A 20 21.75 -7.53 9.24
N LYS A 21 22.24 -8.46 10.06
CA LYS A 21 21.54 -9.67 10.51
C LYS A 21 20.43 -9.41 11.55
N ASP A 22 20.44 -8.28 12.22
CA ASP A 22 19.45 -7.92 13.25
C ASP A 22 18.11 -7.47 12.62
N TYR A 23 18.11 -7.24 11.32
CA TYR A 23 16.98 -6.77 10.54
C TYR A 23 16.52 -7.83 9.57
N LYS A 24 15.22 -7.98 9.47
CA LYS A 24 14.55 -8.73 8.40
C LYS A 24 13.81 -7.75 7.53
N VAL A 25 14.12 -7.74 6.23
CA VAL A 25 13.48 -6.81 5.28
C VAL A 25 12.54 -7.60 4.37
N LEU A 26 11.28 -7.20 4.33
CA LEU A 26 10.26 -7.78 3.47
C LEU A 26 9.66 -6.71 2.55
N ALA A 27 9.29 -7.12 1.34
CA ALA A 27 8.59 -6.27 0.39
C ALA A 27 7.08 -6.47 0.49
N SER A 28 6.30 -5.38 0.39
CA SER A 28 4.84 -5.45 0.27
C SER A 28 4.36 -5.76 -1.15
N TYR A 29 5.23 -5.60 -2.15
CA TYR A 29 4.90 -5.63 -3.57
C TYR A 29 3.88 -4.57 -3.99
N GLY A 30 4.01 -3.36 -3.47
CA GLY A 30 3.08 -2.27 -3.62
C GLY A 30 1.95 -2.32 -2.59
N HIS A 31 0.75 -1.94 -2.99
CA HIS A 31 -0.42 -1.98 -2.11
C HIS A 31 -0.82 -3.42 -1.77
N VAL A 32 -1.11 -3.67 -0.51
CA VAL A 32 -1.53 -5.00 0.00
C VAL A 32 -3.05 -5.18 -0.02
N ARG A 33 -3.81 -4.09 -0.16
CA ARG A 33 -5.28 -4.07 -0.23
C ARG A 33 -5.77 -2.92 -1.09
N ASP A 34 -6.99 -3.03 -1.60
CA ASP A 34 -7.65 -1.99 -2.37
C ASP A 34 -9.17 -2.02 -2.11
N LEU A 35 -9.88 -1.04 -2.66
CA LEU A 35 -11.35 -1.03 -2.65
C LEU A 35 -11.88 -2.15 -3.53
N PRO A 36 -12.88 -2.93 -3.07
CA PRO A 36 -13.56 -3.91 -3.91
C PRO A 36 -14.14 -3.25 -5.17
N PRO A 37 -14.06 -3.91 -6.34
CA PRO A 37 -14.61 -3.37 -7.59
C PRO A 37 -16.13 -3.56 -7.68
N LYS A 38 -16.84 -3.17 -6.64
CA LYS A 38 -18.32 -3.23 -6.54
C LYS A 38 -18.86 -1.86 -6.10
N ASP A 39 -20.06 -1.52 -6.49
CA ASP A 39 -20.73 -0.29 -6.03
C ASP A 39 -20.93 -0.31 -4.50
N GLY A 40 -20.86 0.85 -3.88
CA GLY A 40 -21.05 1.01 -2.44
C GLY A 40 -19.80 0.77 -1.58
N SER A 41 -18.62 0.50 -2.17
CA SER A 41 -17.37 0.36 -1.39
C SER A 41 -16.85 1.69 -0.84
N VAL A 42 -17.35 2.81 -1.31
CA VAL A 42 -17.17 4.14 -0.74
C VAL A 42 -18.55 4.71 -0.43
N ARG A 43 -18.79 5.14 0.79
CA ARG A 43 -20.09 5.64 1.28
C ARG A 43 -20.02 7.14 1.59
N PRO A 44 -20.38 8.02 0.64
CA PRO A 44 -20.35 9.48 0.86
C PRO A 44 -21.23 9.92 2.03
N ASP A 45 -22.39 9.29 2.20
CA ASP A 45 -23.36 9.65 3.25
C ASP A 45 -22.92 9.18 4.65
N GLU A 46 -21.90 8.36 4.75
CA GLU A 46 -21.30 7.84 5.99
C GLU A 46 -19.87 8.38 6.20
N GLY A 47 -19.63 9.65 5.85
CA GLY A 47 -18.33 10.28 6.03
C GLY A 47 -17.24 9.72 5.13
N PHE A 48 -17.59 9.21 3.95
CA PHE A 48 -16.66 8.57 3.00
C PHE A 48 -15.99 7.31 3.55
N GLU A 49 -16.67 6.57 4.42
CA GLU A 49 -16.17 5.25 4.83
C GLU A 49 -15.89 4.37 3.63
N MET A 50 -14.81 3.61 3.72
CA MET A 50 -14.29 2.77 2.64
C MET A 50 -14.12 1.33 3.07
N ASP A 51 -14.59 0.40 2.23
CA ASP A 51 -14.31 -1.02 2.39
C ASP A 51 -12.92 -1.33 1.80
N TRP A 52 -12.12 -2.08 2.55
CA TRP A 52 -10.80 -2.48 2.09
C TRP A 52 -10.67 -3.98 2.06
N GLU A 53 -10.27 -4.53 0.92
CA GLU A 53 -10.03 -5.95 0.75
C GLU A 53 -8.57 -6.22 0.37
N VAL A 54 -8.01 -7.29 0.93
CA VAL A 54 -6.70 -7.80 0.51
C VAL A 54 -6.84 -8.38 -0.89
N TYR A 55 -5.87 -8.13 -1.75
CA TYR A 55 -5.86 -8.70 -3.10
C TYR A 55 -6.01 -10.23 -3.07
N ALA A 56 -6.93 -10.74 -3.88
CA ALA A 56 -7.35 -12.14 -3.84
C ALA A 56 -6.33 -13.12 -4.45
N ASP A 57 -5.32 -12.62 -5.17
CA ASP A 57 -4.33 -13.49 -5.78
C ASP A 57 -3.42 -14.16 -4.73
N LYS A 58 -2.95 -15.36 -5.07
CA LYS A 58 -2.15 -16.19 -4.16
C LYS A 58 -0.88 -15.49 -3.69
N ARG A 59 -0.19 -14.78 -4.58
CA ARG A 59 1.07 -14.11 -4.27
C ARG A 59 0.89 -13.07 -3.18
N ASN A 60 -0.12 -12.21 -3.31
CA ASN A 60 -0.40 -11.18 -2.31
C ASN A 60 -0.83 -11.79 -0.97
N ARG A 61 -1.67 -12.83 -0.97
CA ARG A 61 -2.07 -13.52 0.26
C ARG A 61 -0.89 -14.17 0.98
N ASP A 62 -0.01 -14.83 0.24
CA ASP A 62 1.19 -15.45 0.81
C ASP A 62 2.14 -14.39 1.38
N GLN A 63 2.30 -13.26 0.69
CA GLN A 63 3.13 -12.16 1.14
C GLN A 63 2.58 -11.48 2.40
N VAL A 64 1.28 -11.20 2.43
CA VAL A 64 0.58 -10.66 3.60
C VAL A 64 0.73 -11.59 4.80
N LYS A 65 0.63 -12.90 4.58
CA LYS A 65 0.87 -13.90 5.63
C LYS A 65 2.32 -13.86 6.11
N ALA A 66 3.29 -13.83 5.20
CA ALA A 66 4.71 -13.76 5.55
C ALA A 66 5.04 -12.49 6.37
N ILE A 67 4.47 -11.33 6.00
CA ILE A 67 4.62 -10.08 6.75
C ILE A 67 4.01 -10.21 8.15
N ALA A 68 2.80 -10.76 8.28
CA ALA A 68 2.14 -10.92 9.57
C ALA A 68 2.87 -11.91 10.48
N ASP A 69 3.37 -13.03 9.93
CA ASP A 69 4.12 -14.03 10.68
C ASP A 69 5.49 -13.50 11.15
N ALA A 70 6.12 -12.66 10.34
CA ALA A 70 7.36 -11.96 10.72
C ALA A 70 7.10 -10.88 11.78
N ALA A 71 6.03 -10.12 11.65
CA ALA A 71 5.66 -9.05 12.58
C ALA A 71 5.38 -9.59 13.99
N LYS A 72 4.72 -10.74 14.11
CA LYS A 72 4.50 -11.42 15.42
C LYS A 72 5.76 -11.79 16.16
N LYS A 73 6.88 -11.95 15.43
CA LYS A 73 8.19 -12.34 15.99
C LYS A 73 9.13 -11.14 16.13
N ALA A 74 8.72 -9.99 15.66
CA ALA A 74 9.54 -8.79 15.70
C ALA A 74 9.26 -8.00 16.97
N ASP A 75 10.31 -7.37 17.49
CA ASP A 75 10.22 -6.43 18.62
C ASP A 75 9.76 -5.05 18.13
N ARG A 76 10.12 -4.72 16.88
CA ARG A 76 9.88 -3.42 16.25
C ARG A 76 9.54 -3.57 14.79
N LEU A 77 8.58 -2.78 14.32
CA LEU A 77 8.19 -2.65 12.91
C LEU A 77 8.63 -1.30 12.36
N ILE A 78 9.37 -1.32 11.26
CA ILE A 78 9.83 -0.13 10.57
C ILE A 78 9.23 -0.12 9.16
N LEU A 79 8.42 0.89 8.90
CA LEU A 79 7.76 1.10 7.61
C LEU A 79 8.65 2.04 6.78
N ALA A 80 9.35 1.49 5.79
CA ALA A 80 10.40 2.15 5.00
C ALA A 80 10.08 2.25 3.50
N THR A 81 8.83 2.55 3.19
CA THR A 81 8.35 2.81 1.83
C THR A 81 8.69 4.23 1.36
N ASP A 82 8.48 4.56 0.10
CA ASP A 82 8.81 5.85 -0.48
C ASP A 82 8.23 7.06 0.29
N PRO A 83 8.89 8.24 0.23
CA PRO A 83 8.47 9.41 1.00
C PRO A 83 7.27 10.16 0.42
N ASP A 84 6.64 9.66 -0.63
CA ASP A 84 5.46 10.24 -1.24
C ASP A 84 4.14 9.72 -0.61
N ARG A 85 3.01 10.27 -1.06
CA ARG A 85 1.68 9.86 -0.55
C ARG A 85 1.36 8.39 -0.83
N GLU A 86 1.87 7.81 -1.93
CA GLU A 86 1.68 6.40 -2.25
C GLU A 86 2.44 5.52 -1.25
N GLY A 87 3.70 5.86 -0.96
CA GLY A 87 4.50 5.16 0.04
C GLY A 87 3.89 5.27 1.45
N GLU A 88 3.36 6.44 1.81
CA GLU A 88 2.67 6.63 3.08
C GLU A 88 1.41 5.76 3.18
N ALA A 89 0.63 5.69 2.09
CA ALA A 89 -0.55 4.84 2.01
C ALA A 89 -0.21 3.34 2.09
N ILE A 90 0.85 2.89 1.43
CA ILE A 90 1.33 1.51 1.53
C ILE A 90 1.67 1.18 2.99
N SER A 91 2.44 2.04 3.65
CA SER A 91 2.77 1.88 5.07
C SER A 91 1.53 1.80 5.95
N TRP A 92 0.57 2.70 5.75
CA TRP A 92 -0.69 2.71 6.48
C TRP A 92 -1.50 1.43 6.23
N HIS A 93 -1.63 0.98 4.99
CA HIS A 93 -2.35 -0.24 4.66
C HIS A 93 -1.73 -1.49 5.30
N VAL A 94 -0.40 -1.58 5.33
CA VAL A 94 0.32 -2.66 6.02
C VAL A 94 0.03 -2.62 7.52
N LEU A 95 0.11 -1.45 8.14
CA LEU A 95 -0.15 -1.30 9.58
C LEU A 95 -1.59 -1.68 9.94
N GLU A 96 -2.59 -1.20 9.20
CA GLU A 96 -4.00 -1.54 9.43
C GLU A 96 -4.26 -3.05 9.27
N LEU A 97 -3.65 -3.67 8.27
CA LEU A 97 -3.73 -5.11 8.07
C LEU A 97 -3.14 -5.89 9.26
N LEU A 98 -2.00 -5.45 9.80
CA LEU A 98 -1.39 -6.06 10.97
C LEU A 98 -2.23 -5.85 12.23
N LYS A 99 -2.87 -4.68 12.40
CA LYS A 99 -3.83 -4.42 13.48
C LYS A 99 -5.00 -5.41 13.43
N ASN A 100 -5.61 -5.58 12.26
CA ASN A 100 -6.73 -6.52 12.08
C ASN A 100 -6.34 -7.97 12.37
N ARG A 101 -5.07 -8.32 12.18
CA ARG A 101 -4.52 -9.66 12.47
C ARG A 101 -3.94 -9.81 13.87
N LYS A 102 -4.01 -8.76 14.71
CA LYS A 102 -3.39 -8.72 16.04
C LYS A 102 -1.90 -9.10 16.00
N ALA A 103 -1.21 -8.59 15.00
CA ALA A 103 0.19 -8.91 14.69
C ALA A 103 1.09 -7.67 14.72
N VAL A 104 0.65 -6.57 15.32
CA VAL A 104 1.46 -5.35 15.44
C VAL A 104 2.49 -5.55 16.55
N PRO A 105 3.79 -5.33 16.27
CA PRO A 105 4.83 -5.30 17.31
C PRO A 105 4.62 -4.16 18.31
N GLY A 106 5.33 -4.20 19.44
CA GLY A 106 5.21 -3.19 20.48
C GLY A 106 5.62 -1.77 20.04
N ASP A 107 6.51 -1.68 19.06
CA ASP A 107 7.00 -0.39 18.54
C ASP A 107 6.84 -0.33 17.02
N VAL A 108 6.29 0.77 16.51
CA VAL A 108 6.03 1.01 15.08
C VAL A 108 6.57 2.37 14.68
N GLU A 109 7.46 2.37 13.72
CA GLU A 109 8.10 3.58 13.21
C GLU A 109 8.00 3.69 11.69
N ARG A 110 8.02 4.90 11.22
CA ARG A 110 8.11 5.27 9.81
C ARG A 110 9.49 5.85 9.52
N VAL A 111 10.12 5.37 8.46
CA VAL A 111 11.41 5.84 7.99
C VAL A 111 11.32 6.19 6.52
N THR A 112 11.91 7.30 6.11
CA THR A 112 11.93 7.75 4.71
C THR A 112 13.34 8.12 4.29
N PHE A 113 13.72 7.74 3.08
CA PHE A 113 15.00 8.10 2.46
C PHE A 113 14.78 8.41 0.97
N ASN A 114 15.52 9.37 0.46
CA ASN A 114 15.43 9.81 -0.95
C ASN A 114 16.35 9.03 -1.89
N ALA A 115 17.28 8.26 -1.35
CA ALA A 115 18.21 7.43 -2.11
C ALA A 115 18.49 6.11 -1.39
N ILE A 116 18.68 5.03 -2.16
CA ILE A 116 18.99 3.71 -1.61
C ILE A 116 20.52 3.54 -1.54
N THR A 117 21.17 4.41 -0.78
CA THR A 117 22.58 4.28 -0.43
C THR A 117 22.70 3.83 1.02
N LYS A 118 23.83 3.19 1.36
CA LYS A 118 24.04 2.74 2.75
C LYS A 118 23.94 3.90 3.74
N GLN A 119 24.56 5.04 3.42
CA GLN A 119 24.54 6.22 4.26
C GLN A 119 23.11 6.75 4.46
N ALA A 120 22.36 6.97 3.36
CA ALA A 120 21.00 7.50 3.45
C ALA A 120 20.07 6.58 4.25
N VAL A 121 20.18 5.27 4.08
CA VAL A 121 19.39 4.29 4.83
C VAL A 121 19.76 4.32 6.31
N THR A 122 21.08 4.34 6.64
CA THR A 122 21.53 4.37 8.03
C THR A 122 21.10 5.67 8.73
N ASP A 123 21.24 6.82 8.06
CA ASP A 123 20.84 8.12 8.60
C ASP A 123 19.34 8.18 8.84
N ALA A 124 18.55 7.65 7.90
CA ALA A 124 17.10 7.59 8.04
C ALA A 124 16.66 6.70 9.21
N MET A 125 17.33 5.56 9.42
CA MET A 125 17.06 4.66 10.55
C MET A 125 17.35 5.31 11.90
N ALA A 126 18.24 6.29 11.95
CA ALA A 126 18.54 7.08 13.16
C ALA A 126 17.49 8.19 13.42
N HIS A 127 16.65 8.52 12.45
CA HIS A 127 15.65 9.60 12.53
C HIS A 127 14.25 9.12 12.16
N PRO A 128 13.68 8.16 12.90
CA PRO A 128 12.33 7.66 12.64
C PRO A 128 11.28 8.73 12.95
N ARG A 129 10.12 8.62 12.29
CA ARG A 129 8.95 9.47 12.52
C ARG A 129 7.68 8.64 12.67
N GLN A 130 6.58 9.30 12.91
CA GLN A 130 5.26 8.68 12.81
C GLN A 130 4.72 8.75 11.37
N LEU A 131 3.68 7.97 11.09
CA LEU A 131 2.93 8.08 9.84
C LEU A 131 2.34 9.48 9.69
N ASP A 132 2.44 10.03 8.50
CA ASP A 132 1.89 11.33 8.13
C ASP A 132 0.40 11.20 7.79
N LYS A 133 -0.45 11.69 8.68
CA LYS A 133 -1.91 11.61 8.53
C LYS A 133 -2.41 12.43 7.34
N ASP A 134 -1.81 13.56 7.08
CA ASP A 134 -2.25 14.46 5.98
C ASP A 134 -1.98 13.80 4.62
N LEU A 135 -0.84 13.13 4.46
CA LEU A 135 -0.55 12.35 3.25
C LEU A 135 -1.49 11.15 3.09
N ILE A 136 -1.83 10.48 4.19
CA ILE A 136 -2.80 9.38 4.18
C ILE A 136 -4.18 9.89 3.78
N GLU A 137 -4.65 10.97 4.37
CA GLU A 137 -5.95 11.59 4.05
C GLU A 137 -6.00 12.06 2.59
N ALA A 138 -4.94 12.68 2.09
CA ALA A 138 -4.83 13.08 0.69
C ALA A 138 -4.92 11.88 -0.27
N TYR A 139 -4.28 10.75 0.08
CA TYR A 139 -4.41 9.51 -0.67
C TYR A 139 -5.85 8.97 -0.63
N LEU A 140 -6.47 8.92 0.55
CA LEU A 140 -7.83 8.41 0.72
C LEU A 140 -8.85 9.25 -0.05
N ALA A 141 -8.75 10.58 0.03
CA ALA A 141 -9.60 11.51 -0.72
C ALA A 141 -9.47 11.28 -2.24
N ARG A 142 -8.26 11.16 -2.75
CA ARG A 142 -8.01 10.85 -4.16
C ARG A 142 -8.59 9.50 -4.56
N ARG A 143 -8.40 8.48 -3.73
CA ARG A 143 -8.89 7.13 -4.01
C ARG A 143 -10.42 7.07 -4.02
N ALA A 144 -11.07 7.76 -3.07
CA ALA A 144 -12.52 7.90 -3.03
C ALA A 144 -13.05 8.60 -4.29
N LEU A 145 -12.43 9.70 -4.69
CA LEU A 145 -12.83 10.47 -5.87
C LEU A 145 -12.72 9.63 -7.14
N ASP A 146 -11.60 8.95 -7.36
CA ASP A 146 -11.38 8.11 -8.53
C ASP A 146 -12.38 6.95 -8.59
N TYR A 147 -12.72 6.37 -7.43
CA TYR A 147 -13.71 5.31 -7.30
C TYR A 147 -15.12 5.82 -7.64
N LEU A 148 -15.58 6.87 -7.00
CA LEU A 148 -16.92 7.45 -7.20
C LEU A 148 -17.10 7.94 -8.64
N PHE A 149 -16.09 8.60 -9.19
CA PHE A 149 -16.09 9.02 -10.59
C PHE A 149 -16.23 7.83 -11.54
N GLY A 150 -15.50 6.75 -11.29
CA GLY A 150 -15.57 5.53 -12.09
C GLY A 150 -16.95 4.88 -12.05
N PHE A 151 -17.57 4.76 -10.89
CA PHE A 151 -18.89 4.11 -10.74
C PHE A 151 -20.07 5.00 -11.13
N THR A 152 -19.98 6.30 -10.91
CA THR A 152 -21.10 7.24 -11.14
C THR A 152 -21.11 7.78 -12.57
N LEU A 153 -19.96 8.23 -13.07
CA LEU A 153 -19.88 8.96 -14.35
C LEU A 153 -19.65 8.04 -15.54
N SER A 154 -18.86 7.00 -15.42
CA SER A 154 -18.54 6.10 -16.51
C SER A 154 -19.80 5.43 -17.13
N PRO A 155 -20.77 4.92 -16.35
CA PRO A 155 -22.01 4.38 -16.91
C PRO A 155 -22.84 5.42 -17.68
N VAL A 156 -22.84 6.68 -17.25
CA VAL A 156 -23.57 7.77 -17.93
C VAL A 156 -22.90 8.09 -19.27
N LEU A 157 -21.59 8.19 -19.31
CA LEU A 157 -20.84 8.41 -20.53
C LEU A 157 -21.07 7.31 -21.56
N TRP A 158 -21.04 6.05 -21.13
CA TRP A 158 -21.25 4.91 -22.03
C TRP A 158 -22.66 4.84 -22.63
N ARG A 159 -23.68 5.33 -21.90
CA ARG A 159 -25.06 5.44 -22.42
C ARG A 159 -25.21 6.55 -23.47
N LYS A 160 -24.37 7.59 -23.40
CA LYS A 160 -24.46 8.78 -24.26
C LYS A 160 -23.55 8.74 -25.49
N LEU A 161 -22.51 7.91 -25.49
CA LEU A 161 -21.61 7.80 -26.62
C LEU A 161 -22.21 6.93 -27.74
N PRO A 162 -22.29 7.40 -29.01
CA PRO A 162 -22.73 6.61 -30.13
C PRO A 162 -21.78 5.42 -30.37
N GLY A 163 -22.30 4.22 -30.34
CA GLY A 163 -21.51 2.98 -30.51
C GLY A 163 -21.30 2.16 -29.23
N GLY A 164 -21.82 2.58 -28.11
CA GLY A 164 -21.64 1.93 -26.78
C GLY A 164 -22.43 0.63 -26.61
N ARG A 165 -22.36 -0.33 -27.56
CA ARG A 165 -22.71 -1.73 -27.34
C ARG A 165 -21.49 -2.55 -26.95
N GLY A 166 -20.71 -2.06 -25.99
CA GLY A 166 -19.60 -2.81 -25.42
C GLY A 166 -19.80 -2.97 -23.91
N ARG A 167 -19.82 -4.21 -23.42
CA ARG A 167 -19.62 -4.49 -21.99
C ARG A 167 -18.38 -3.72 -21.54
N PRO A 168 -18.36 -3.12 -20.33
CA PRO A 168 -17.15 -2.50 -19.82
C PRO A 168 -16.02 -3.52 -19.88
N ARG A 169 -15.01 -3.24 -20.69
CA ARG A 169 -13.75 -3.97 -20.60
C ARG A 169 -13.22 -3.69 -19.20
N SER A 170 -13.10 -4.74 -18.41
CA SER A 170 -12.56 -4.73 -17.03
C SER A 170 -11.17 -4.09 -16.89
N GLY A 171 -10.59 -3.57 -17.96
CA GLY A 171 -9.29 -2.90 -18.01
C GLY A 171 -9.29 -1.42 -17.65
N LEU A 172 -10.44 -0.71 -17.65
CA LEU A 172 -10.47 0.72 -17.26
C LEU A 172 -10.44 0.93 -15.75
N TYR A 173 -10.69 -0.11 -14.96
CA TYR A 173 -10.59 -0.06 -13.50
C TYR A 173 -9.19 -0.44 -12.96
N ARG A 174 -8.21 -0.65 -13.84
CA ARG A 174 -6.80 -0.91 -13.49
C ARG A 174 -5.93 0.35 -13.45
N ALA A 175 -6.48 1.53 -13.36
CA ALA A 175 -5.72 2.76 -13.17
C ALA A 175 -5.21 2.89 -11.73
N GLY A 176 -4.42 1.95 -11.28
CA GLY A 176 -3.79 1.91 -9.96
C GLY A 176 -2.84 0.73 -9.79
N ALA A 177 -2.86 -0.23 -10.73
CA ALA A 177 -1.89 -1.31 -10.73
C ALA A 177 -0.75 -0.97 -11.68
N GLY A 178 0.44 -0.79 -11.13
CA GLY A 178 1.69 -0.39 -11.72
C GLY A 178 1.88 -0.58 -13.22
N ALA A 179 2.46 0.43 -13.85
CA ALA A 179 2.90 0.38 -15.23
C ALA A 179 3.74 -0.89 -15.50
N PRO A 180 3.57 -1.55 -16.66
CA PRO A 180 4.42 -2.66 -17.03
C PRO A 180 5.85 -2.13 -17.20
N SER A 181 6.79 -2.75 -16.50
CA SER A 181 8.22 -2.56 -16.73
C SER A 181 8.52 -2.88 -18.20
N HIS A 182 8.83 -1.87 -18.98
CA HIS A 182 9.49 -2.08 -20.26
C HIS A 182 10.86 -2.75 -20.03
N ARG A 183 11.13 -3.71 -20.88
CA ARG A 183 12.34 -4.55 -20.96
C ARG A 183 13.64 -3.73 -21.01
#